data_3155c0a07b0b3e4df1f40606a8f83364
#
_entry.id   3155c0a07b0b3e4df1f40606a8f83364
#
_cell.length_a   1.000
_cell.length_b   1.000
_cell.length_c   1.000
_cell.angle_alpha   90.00
_cell.angle_beta   90.00
_cell.angle_gamma   90.00
#
_symmetry.space_group_name_H-M   'P 1'
#
loop_
_entity.id
_entity.type
_entity.pdbx_description
1 polymer ?
#
loop_
_entity_poly.entity_id
_entity_poly.type
_entity_poly.pdbx_seq_one_letter_code
_entity_poly.pdbx_strand_id
1 'polypeptide(L)'
;MIGAPVIAIVDDDASIRRALHRLVQAKGYTVESFASARDFLDAVPRCRPACLVLDVHLNGSGFELQERLAADGLKIPIIFITAHDDDSTRRRLEKCGAVAYLWKPADELMLLQAIQRATWPDDGLSGATRVRAAREPEGREPPGTG
;
A
#
# COMPACT_ATOMS: atom_id res chain seq x y z
N MET A 1 -24.08 -2.84 8.67
CA MET A 1 -23.35 -2.76 8.75
C MET A 1 -22.57 -2.51 7.82
N ILE A 2 -21.76 -2.48 7.90
CA ILE A 2 -20.99 -2.14 7.07
C ILE A 2 -20.26 -3.19 6.53
N GLY A 3 -20.03 -3.36 5.46
CA GLY A 3 -19.31 -4.39 4.88
C GLY A 3 -17.87 -4.32 5.20
N ALA A 4 -17.12 -5.22 4.71
CA ALA A 4 -15.72 -5.22 4.92
C ALA A 4 -15.09 -4.05 4.22
N PRO A 5 -14.01 -3.53 4.71
CA PRO A 5 -13.34 -2.44 4.06
C PRO A 5 -12.87 -2.83 2.67
N VAL A 6 -12.85 -1.90 1.77
CA VAL A 6 -12.40 -2.15 0.42
C VAL A 6 -10.91 -1.86 0.33
N ILE A 7 -10.16 -2.79 -0.18
CA ILE A 7 -8.73 -2.61 -0.41
C ILE A 7 -8.54 -2.54 -1.92
N ALA A 8 -7.96 -1.47 -2.39
CA ALA A 8 -7.69 -1.34 -3.80
C ALA A 8 -6.26 -1.79 -4.06
N ILE A 9 -6.03 -2.45 -5.17
CA ILE A 9 -4.71 -2.89 -5.56
C ILE A 9 -4.44 -2.38 -6.95
N VAL A 10 -3.34 -1.68 -7.14
CA VAL A 10 -2.98 -1.16 -8.45
C VAL A 10 -1.59 -1.68 -8.80
N ASP A 11 -1.50 -2.56 -9.77
CA ASP A 11 -0.26 -3.14 -10.20
C ASP A 11 -0.44 -3.59 -11.65
N ASP A 12 0.48 -3.23 -12.52
CA ASP A 12 0.32 -3.57 -13.92
C ASP A 12 0.76 -5.01 -14.24
N ASP A 13 1.35 -5.71 -13.29
CA ASP A 13 1.70 -7.10 -13.50
C ASP A 13 0.50 -7.97 -13.10
N ALA A 14 -0.11 -8.62 -14.07
CA ALA A 14 -1.32 -9.39 -13.82
C ALA A 14 -1.12 -10.52 -12.82
N SER A 15 0.03 -11.15 -12.83
CA SER A 15 0.28 -12.25 -11.91
C SER A 15 0.34 -11.77 -10.49
N ILE A 16 1.07 -10.68 -10.27
CA ILE A 16 1.20 -10.12 -8.94
C ILE A 16 -0.15 -9.61 -8.47
N ARG A 17 -0.84 -8.93 -9.36
CA ARG A 17 -2.15 -8.36 -9.03
C ARG A 17 -3.11 -9.45 -8.58
N ARG A 18 -3.12 -10.55 -9.31
CA ARG A 18 -4.01 -11.65 -8.98
C ARG A 18 -3.64 -12.30 -7.68
N ALA A 19 -2.36 -12.48 -7.44
CA ALA A 19 -1.90 -13.11 -6.20
C ALA A 19 -2.27 -12.25 -4.99
N LEU A 20 -2.08 -10.95 -5.12
CA LEU A 20 -2.40 -10.04 -4.03
C LEU A 20 -3.91 -10.00 -3.79
N HIS A 21 -4.68 -10.01 -4.87
CA HIS A 21 -6.13 -9.99 -4.79
C HIS A 21 -6.60 -11.20 -3.99
N ARG A 22 -6.11 -12.38 -4.32
CA ARG A 22 -6.52 -13.55 -3.64
C ARG A 22 -6.12 -13.57 -2.20
N LEU A 23 -4.91 -13.14 -1.91
CA LEU A 23 -4.42 -13.14 -0.56
C LEU A 23 -5.26 -12.24 0.32
N VAL A 24 -5.52 -11.04 -0.14
CA VAL A 24 -6.24 -10.07 0.66
C VAL A 24 -7.70 -10.47 0.82
N GLN A 25 -8.29 -10.99 -0.26
CA GLN A 25 -9.67 -11.41 -0.21
C GLN A 25 -9.84 -12.57 0.76
N ALA A 26 -8.88 -13.45 0.82
CA ALA A 26 -8.96 -14.61 1.70
C ALA A 26 -8.99 -14.21 3.17
N LYS A 27 -8.58 -12.98 3.48
CA LYS A 27 -8.61 -12.53 4.87
C LYS A 27 -9.86 -11.74 5.20
N GLY A 28 -10.81 -11.73 4.32
CA GLY A 28 -12.09 -11.12 4.62
C GLY A 28 -12.30 -9.73 4.10
N TYR A 29 -11.33 -9.17 3.40
CA TYR A 29 -11.49 -7.84 2.84
C TYR A 29 -12.20 -7.91 1.49
N THR A 30 -12.83 -6.83 1.11
CA THR A 30 -13.36 -6.69 -0.23
C THR A 30 -12.23 -6.10 -1.06
N VAL A 31 -11.92 -6.67 -2.20
CA VAL A 31 -10.79 -6.23 -2.98
C VAL A 31 -11.20 -5.79 -4.37
N GLU A 32 -10.65 -4.66 -4.81
CA GLU A 32 -10.84 -4.22 -6.17
C GLU A 32 -9.46 -4.00 -6.76
N SER A 33 -9.16 -4.62 -7.89
CA SER A 33 -7.84 -4.53 -8.46
C SER A 33 -7.85 -3.83 -9.79
N PHE A 34 -6.81 -3.09 -10.09
CA PHE A 34 -6.73 -2.29 -11.29
C PHE A 34 -5.36 -2.46 -11.92
N ALA A 35 -5.31 -2.47 -13.23
CA ALA A 35 -4.08 -2.64 -13.96
C ALA A 35 -3.36 -1.33 -14.19
N SER A 36 -3.99 -0.21 -13.95
CA SER A 36 -3.39 1.08 -14.21
C SER A 36 -3.89 2.13 -13.26
N ALA A 37 -3.14 3.20 -13.15
CA ALA A 37 -3.55 4.33 -12.34
C ALA A 37 -4.82 4.94 -12.88
N ARG A 38 -4.95 4.99 -14.21
CA ARG A 38 -6.13 5.56 -14.80
C ARG A 38 -7.37 4.79 -14.44
N ASP A 39 -7.32 3.49 -14.53
CA ASP A 39 -8.49 2.68 -14.19
C ASP A 39 -8.88 2.91 -12.73
N PHE A 40 -7.90 3.02 -11.88
CA PHE A 40 -8.16 3.28 -10.48
C PHE A 40 -8.79 4.65 -10.29
N LEU A 41 -8.25 5.66 -10.93
CA LEU A 41 -8.79 7.01 -10.77
C LEU A 41 -10.22 7.10 -11.26
N ASP A 42 -10.55 6.36 -12.29
CA ASP A 42 -11.91 6.36 -12.81
C ASP A 42 -12.86 5.68 -11.80
N ALA A 43 -12.39 4.77 -11.03
CA ALA A 43 -13.23 4.04 -10.10
C ALA A 43 -13.31 4.67 -8.72
N VAL A 44 -12.35 5.50 -8.37
CA VAL A 44 -12.29 6.04 -7.03
C VAL A 44 -13.56 6.69 -6.53
N PRO A 45 -14.26 7.48 -7.31
CA PRO A 45 -15.45 8.11 -6.77
C PRO A 45 -16.48 7.12 -6.24
N ARG A 46 -16.48 5.91 -6.79
CA ARG A 46 -17.43 4.96 -6.33
C ARG A 46 -16.78 3.99 -5.42
N CYS A 47 -15.55 3.66 -5.62
CA CYS A 47 -14.87 2.63 -4.90
C CYS A 47 -14.56 3.03 -3.47
N ARG A 48 -14.08 4.20 -3.25
CA ARG A 48 -13.74 4.72 -1.93
C ARG A 48 -12.98 3.73 -1.07
N PRO A 49 -11.81 3.35 -1.45
CA PRO A 49 -11.08 2.32 -0.72
C PRO A 49 -10.59 2.81 0.63
N ALA A 50 -10.50 1.90 1.56
CA ALA A 50 -9.96 2.20 2.87
C ALA A 50 -8.43 2.14 2.85
N CYS A 51 -7.85 1.51 1.83
CA CYS A 51 -6.42 1.38 1.71
C CYS A 51 -6.07 1.08 0.27
N LEU A 52 -4.94 1.57 -0.20
CA LEU A 52 -4.47 1.32 -1.55
C LEU A 52 -3.12 0.63 -1.50
N VAL A 53 -3.01 -0.53 -2.13
CA VAL A 53 -1.75 -1.23 -2.29
C VAL A 53 -1.25 -0.88 -3.68
N LEU A 54 -0.14 -0.19 -3.78
CA LEU A 54 0.28 0.45 -5.01
C LEU A 54 1.70 0.12 -5.40
N ASP A 55 1.88 -0.34 -6.62
CA ASP A 55 3.18 -0.61 -7.14
C ASP A 55 3.87 0.71 -7.45
N VAL A 56 5.09 0.87 -7.00
CA VAL A 56 5.84 2.09 -7.26
C VAL A 56 6.08 2.23 -8.75
N HIS A 57 6.37 1.13 -9.43
CA HIS A 57 6.72 1.19 -10.83
C HIS A 57 5.62 0.78 -11.78
N LEU A 58 4.54 1.51 -11.74
CA LEU A 58 3.49 1.25 -12.66
C LEU A 58 3.92 1.87 -13.94
N ASN A 59 3.17 1.84 -14.92
CA ASN A 59 3.39 2.45 -16.15
C ASN A 59 3.40 3.86 -15.81
N GLY A 60 4.36 4.48 -15.57
CA GLY A 60 4.47 5.83 -15.09
C GLY A 60 5.05 5.70 -13.72
N SER A 61 4.39 6.08 -12.73
CA SER A 61 4.90 5.98 -11.40
C SER A 61 3.80 5.94 -10.37
N GLY A 62 3.97 5.09 -9.39
CA GLY A 62 3.04 5.06 -8.28
C GLY A 62 3.10 6.34 -7.48
N PHE A 63 4.26 6.99 -7.44
CA PHE A 63 4.38 8.25 -6.74
C PHE A 63 3.53 9.33 -7.43
N GLU A 64 3.42 9.27 -8.73
CA GLU A 64 2.58 10.23 -9.44
C GLU A 64 1.12 10.03 -9.06
N LEU A 65 0.70 8.79 -8.93
CA LEU A 65 -0.66 8.53 -8.53
C LEU A 65 -0.89 9.07 -7.11
N GLN A 66 0.06 8.87 -6.23
CA GLN A 66 -0.07 9.38 -4.89
C GLN A 66 -0.22 10.91 -4.91
N GLU A 67 0.57 11.57 -5.71
CA GLU A 67 0.50 13.02 -5.80
C GLU A 67 -0.84 13.48 -6.35
N ARG A 68 -1.37 12.76 -7.30
CA ARG A 68 -2.63 13.09 -7.87
C ARG A 68 -3.75 12.95 -6.86
N LEU A 69 -3.71 11.88 -6.07
CA LEU A 69 -4.73 11.69 -5.05
C LEU A 69 -4.66 12.81 -4.01
N ALA A 70 -3.46 13.19 -3.64
CA ALA A 70 -3.30 14.26 -2.67
C ALA A 70 -3.81 15.58 -3.24
N ALA A 71 -3.52 15.84 -4.50
CA ALA A 71 -3.97 17.06 -5.13
C ALA A 71 -5.50 17.11 -5.21
N ASP A 72 -6.12 15.97 -5.30
CA ASP A 72 -7.58 15.91 -5.37
C ASP A 72 -8.21 15.86 -3.98
N GLY A 73 -7.43 15.97 -2.94
CA GLY A 73 -7.95 15.95 -1.59
C GLY A 73 -8.35 14.58 -1.08
N LEU A 74 -7.90 13.53 -1.77
CA LEU A 74 -8.27 12.20 -1.36
C LEU A 74 -7.24 11.63 -0.42
N LYS A 75 -7.63 11.35 0.79
CA LYS A 75 -6.71 10.85 1.78
C LYS A 75 -6.85 9.37 1.95
N ILE A 76 -6.26 8.63 1.07
CA ILE A 76 -6.33 7.19 1.12
C ILE A 76 -4.99 6.66 1.64
N PRO A 77 -4.98 5.87 2.68
CA PRO A 77 -3.72 5.28 3.16
C PRO A 77 -3.09 4.41 2.09
N ILE A 78 -1.80 4.58 1.84
CA ILE A 78 -1.14 3.87 0.77
C ILE A 78 -0.05 2.97 1.31
N ILE A 79 0.01 1.74 0.78
CA ILE A 79 1.07 0.81 1.05
C ILE A 79 1.77 0.60 -0.29
N PHE A 80 3.00 1.01 -0.42
CA PHE A 80 3.72 0.84 -1.66
C PHE A 80 4.39 -0.52 -1.72
N ILE A 81 4.44 -1.09 -2.90
CA ILE A 81 5.16 -2.32 -3.14
C ILE A 81 6.12 -2.07 -4.28
N THR A 82 7.34 -2.51 -4.17
CA THR A 82 8.31 -2.28 -5.23
C THR A 82 9.29 -3.43 -5.35
N ALA A 83 9.73 -3.71 -6.55
CA ALA A 83 10.76 -4.68 -6.78
C ALA A 83 12.12 -4.01 -6.87
N HIS A 84 12.17 -2.69 -6.84
CA HIS A 84 13.41 -1.98 -7.03
C HIS A 84 13.93 -1.37 -5.74
N ASP A 85 15.03 -1.92 -5.25
CA ASP A 85 15.56 -1.46 -4.00
C ASP A 85 16.72 -0.54 -4.29
N ASP A 86 16.50 0.58 -4.86
CA ASP A 86 17.55 1.52 -5.08
C ASP A 86 17.42 2.70 -4.15
N ASP A 87 18.49 3.44 -3.96
CA ASP A 87 18.51 4.53 -3.01
C ASP A 87 17.51 5.62 -3.30
N SER A 88 17.32 5.93 -4.54
CA SER A 88 16.41 6.98 -4.89
C SER A 88 14.97 6.59 -4.56
N THR A 89 14.59 5.37 -4.86
CA THR A 89 13.25 4.87 -4.55
C THR A 89 13.07 4.83 -3.04
N ARG A 90 14.05 4.34 -2.34
CA ARG A 90 13.96 4.24 -0.90
C ARG A 90 13.79 5.60 -0.26
N ARG A 91 14.54 6.58 -0.74
CA ARG A 91 14.41 7.91 -0.19
C ARG A 91 13.04 8.51 -0.44
N ARG A 92 12.49 8.29 -1.60
CA ARG A 92 11.15 8.79 -1.89
C ARG A 92 10.12 8.10 -1.02
N LEU A 93 10.26 6.80 -0.83
CA LEU A 93 9.32 6.06 0.00
C LEU A 93 9.35 6.58 1.43
N GLU A 94 10.51 6.90 1.92
CA GLU A 94 10.61 7.37 3.28
C GLU A 94 10.01 8.75 3.47
N LYS A 95 9.95 9.54 2.43
CA LYS A 95 9.42 10.86 2.55
C LYS A 95 7.99 11.02 2.15
N CYS A 96 7.42 10.04 1.51
CA CYS A 96 6.12 10.26 0.87
C CYS A 96 4.91 10.13 1.76
N GLY A 97 5.09 9.72 2.99
CA GLY A 97 3.94 9.65 3.88
C GLY A 97 3.08 8.41 3.75
N ALA A 98 3.56 7.39 3.08
CA ALA A 98 2.80 6.16 2.98
C ALA A 98 2.72 5.45 4.32
N VAL A 99 1.74 4.62 4.49
CA VAL A 99 1.59 3.85 5.72
C VAL A 99 2.74 2.86 5.84
N ALA A 100 3.12 2.26 4.73
CA ALA A 100 4.21 1.30 4.72
C ALA A 100 4.72 1.10 3.32
N TYR A 101 5.88 0.47 3.18
CA TYR A 101 6.32 0.05 1.87
C TYR A 101 6.98 -1.32 2.02
N LEU A 102 6.81 -2.15 1.04
CA LEU A 102 7.30 -3.52 1.07
C LEU A 102 8.03 -3.84 -0.21
N TRP A 103 9.02 -4.72 -0.12
CA TRP A 103 9.74 -5.14 -1.31
C TRP A 103 9.05 -6.35 -1.89
N LYS A 104 9.06 -6.51 -3.20
CA LYS A 104 8.51 -7.69 -3.84
C LYS A 104 9.54 -8.79 -3.79
N PRO A 105 9.14 -10.02 -3.62
CA PRO A 105 7.76 -10.43 -3.42
C PRO A 105 7.31 -10.05 -2.01
N ALA A 106 6.13 -9.55 -1.89
CA ALA A 106 5.67 -9.06 -0.62
C ALA A 106 5.44 -10.21 0.34
N ASP A 107 5.92 -10.07 1.53
CA ASP A 107 5.69 -11.06 2.56
C ASP A 107 4.22 -10.97 2.94
N GLU A 108 3.51 -12.07 2.93
CA GLU A 108 2.09 -12.08 3.20
C GLU A 108 1.75 -11.49 4.53
N LEU A 109 2.45 -11.89 5.56
CA LEU A 109 2.14 -11.42 6.88
C LEU A 109 2.39 -9.94 7.01
N MET A 110 3.49 -9.46 6.46
CA MET A 110 3.81 -8.05 6.53
C MET A 110 2.77 -7.23 5.79
N LEU A 111 2.33 -7.71 4.64
CA LEU A 111 1.32 -7.01 3.86
C LEU A 111 0.02 -6.94 4.64
N LEU A 112 -0.40 -8.06 5.20
CA LEU A 112 -1.66 -8.08 5.92
C LEU A 112 -1.61 -7.21 7.18
N GLN A 113 -0.46 -7.18 7.83
CA GLN A 113 -0.30 -6.30 8.99
C GLN A 113 -0.36 -4.84 8.58
N ALA A 114 0.22 -4.50 7.45
CA ALA A 114 0.20 -3.13 6.97
C ALA A 114 -1.24 -2.72 6.62
N ILE A 115 -1.98 -3.61 5.98
CA ILE A 115 -3.36 -3.33 5.63
C ILE A 115 -4.20 -3.15 6.89
N GLN A 116 -3.98 -4.00 7.87
CA GLN A 116 -4.72 -3.90 9.09
C GLN A 116 -4.44 -2.59 9.77
N ARG A 117 -3.19 -2.16 9.78
CA ARG A 117 -2.85 -0.90 10.39
C ARG A 117 -3.47 0.26 9.64
N ALA A 118 -3.56 0.18 8.34
CA ALA A 118 -4.15 1.23 7.54
C ALA A 118 -5.65 1.32 7.72
N THR A 119 -6.31 0.18 7.88
CA THR A 119 -7.78 0.18 7.93
C THR A 119 -8.31 0.25 9.35
N TRP A 120 -7.46 -0.02 10.34
CA TRP A 120 -7.90 0.06 11.70
C TRP A 120 -6.92 0.87 12.44
N PRO A 121 -6.94 2.09 12.25
CA PRO A 121 -5.97 2.93 12.81
C PRO A 121 -6.20 2.92 14.21
N ASP A 122 -5.73 2.56 14.99
CA ASP A 122 -5.95 2.40 16.17
C ASP A 122 -5.84 3.38 16.95
N ASP A 123 -6.43 3.96 17.14
CA ASP A 123 -6.49 4.81 17.97
C ASP A 123 -5.35 5.46 18.41
N GLY A 124 -4.90 5.97 18.34
CA GLY A 124 -4.03 6.74 18.89
C GLY A 124 -2.68 6.47 18.55
N LEU A 125 -2.45 5.37 18.32
CA LEU A 125 -1.20 5.04 18.04
C LEU A 125 -0.87 5.20 16.71
N SER A 126 -1.80 5.26 15.93
CA SER A 126 -1.58 5.21 14.58
C SER A 126 -0.63 6.15 14.07
N GLY A 127 -0.66 7.27 14.41
CA GLY A 127 0.20 8.16 13.79
C GLY A 127 1.62 7.84 14.01
N ALA A 128 1.85 7.30 15.05
CA ALA A 128 3.17 7.12 15.37
C ALA A 128 3.77 6.02 14.68
N THR A 129 3.01 5.23 14.21
CA THR A 129 3.62 4.15 13.73
C THR A 129 3.75 4.07 12.38
N ARG A 130 4.14 4.97 11.71
CA ARG A 130 4.26 4.85 10.42
C ARG A 130 5.23 3.92 10.18
N VAL A 131 5.31 3.05 9.82
CA VAL A 131 6.05 2.08 9.60
C VAL A 131 7.06 1.84 8.84
N ARG A 132 8.03 1.80 9.07
CA ARG A 132 8.99 1.44 8.32
C ARG A 132 9.28 0.11 8.64
N ALA A 133 8.75 -0.42 9.48
CA ALA A 133 9.02 -1.73 9.85
C ALA A 133 8.92 -2.66 8.78
N ALA A 134 8.14 -2.40 7.94
CA ALA A 134 7.94 -3.32 6.97
C ALA A 134 9.11 -3.56 6.15
N ARG A 135 10.06 -2.79 6.20
CA ARG A 135 11.03 -3.03 5.32
C ARG A 135 12.14 -3.73 5.83
N GLU A 136 12.21 -4.09 6.83
CA GLU A 136 13.27 -4.68 7.24
C GLU A 136 13.54 -5.86 7.45
N PRO A 137 13.68 -6.37 6.86
CA PRO A 137 13.94 -7.59 6.94
C PRO A 137 15.25 -7.74 7.38
N GLU A 138 15.97 -7.26 7.18
CA GLU A 138 17.11 -7.45 7.47
C GLU A 138 17.40 -6.89 8.56
N GLY A 139 17.16 -7.10 9.14
CA GLY A 139 17.40 -6.60 10.08
C GLY A 139 18.10 -5.75 10.57
N ARG A 140 18.29 -5.39 10.71
CA ARG A 140 18.82 -4.56 11.07
C ARG A 140 18.38 -4.01 11.99
N GLU A 141 18.06 -4.11 12.50
CA GLU A 141 17.75 -3.69 13.34
C GLU A 141 17.79 -3.22 14.09
N PRO A 142 17.62 -3.03 14.47
CA PRO A 142 17.53 -2.51 15.06
C PRO A 142 17.64 -2.20 15.87
N PRO A 143 17.89 -2.13 16.08
CA PRO A 143 17.92 -1.86 16.85
C PRO A 143 17.63 -1.51 17.74
N GLY A 144 17.51 -1.59 17.85
CA GLY A 144 17.25 -1.27 18.57
C GLY A 144 16.78 -0.91 19.03
N THR A 145 16.56 -0.89 18.75
CA THR A 145 16.21 -0.52 18.96
C THR A 145 15.99 -0.35 19.24
N GLY A 146 15.78 -0.41 19.23
CA GLY A 146 15.59 -0.28 19.29
C GLY A 146 15.44 -0.21 19.31
#